data_98fa325a7d8c47164005f2f18c2938df
#
_entry.id   98fa325a7d8c47164005f2f18c2938df
#
_cell.length_a   1.000
_cell.length_b   1.000
_cell.length_c   1.000
_cell.angle_alpha   90.00
_cell.angle_beta   90.00
_cell.angle_gamma   90.00
#
_symmetry.space_group_name_H-M   'P 1'
#
loop_
_entity.id
_entity.type
_entity.pdbx_description
1 polymer ?
#
loop_
_entity_poly.entity_id
_entity_poly.type
_entity_poly.pdbx_seq_one_letter_code
_entity_poly.pdbx_strand_id
1 'polypeptide(L)'
;RQMCIRDRENGSTVSGPAAPDRRRRRRLHVGTIAVLLIAGLGLGTAWRTTALQQPVTAAERGDLVRRVEAAQAHQADQQRQISELEGEVHRMRVRAGTWSAAADHQSKQADAAAASKVSGPGLKITVDDSRSSSEEGRLTDTDLRQVINGLWGSGAEAIAINDRRLSSKTAIRTAGSAITVNYASISAPYVIKVIGPAQTLPGRFAQTDGGTTLQYHSDNFRVRYQMETLDALTLPESHNVSVSYSEPR
;
A
#
# COMPACT_ATOMS: atom_id res chain seq x y z
N ARG A 1 -30.96 -42.00 -79.50
CA ARG A 1 -30.30 -43.26 -79.83
C ARG A 1 -29.89 -43.92 -78.56
N GLN A 2 -30.67 -44.89 -77.98
CA GLN A 2 -30.59 -46.36 -78.20
C GLN A 2 -29.17 -46.85 -77.97
N MET A 3 -28.87 -47.78 -77.09
CA MET A 3 -29.40 -49.15 -76.93
C MET A 3 -28.74 -49.76 -75.71
N CYS A 4 -29.51 -50.42 -74.89
CA CYS A 4 -29.61 -51.93 -74.72
C CYS A 4 -28.50 -52.57 -73.89
N ILE A 5 -28.90 -52.98 -72.71
CA ILE A 5 -29.20 -54.36 -72.28
C ILE A 5 -27.98 -55.28 -72.25
N ARG A 6 -27.63 -55.85 -71.06
CA ARG A 6 -27.67 -57.25 -70.83
C ARG A 6 -27.44 -57.67 -69.37
N ASP A 7 -28.47 -58.30 -68.88
CA ASP A 7 -28.44 -59.07 -67.65
C ASP A 7 -27.35 -60.19 -67.69
N ARG A 8 -26.80 -60.44 -66.52
CA ARG A 8 -26.49 -61.77 -66.16
C ARG A 8 -26.48 -61.97 -64.66
N GLU A 9 -27.46 -62.71 -64.22
CA GLU A 9 -27.51 -63.38 -62.92
C GLU A 9 -26.25 -64.24 -62.71
N ASN A 10 -25.75 -64.25 -61.47
CA ASN A 10 -25.64 -65.51 -60.71
C ASN A 10 -24.98 -65.28 -59.33
N GLY A 11 -25.56 -65.90 -58.38
CA GLY A 11 -24.79 -66.56 -57.31
C GLY A 11 -24.92 -65.98 -55.94
N SER A 12 -26.00 -66.32 -55.32
CA SER A 12 -26.19 -66.33 -53.87
C SER A 12 -25.00 -66.89 -53.09
N THR A 13 -24.54 -66.19 -52.11
CA THR A 13 -24.21 -66.74 -50.80
C THR A 13 -24.54 -65.74 -49.70
N VAL A 14 -25.56 -66.05 -48.99
CA VAL A 14 -25.95 -65.41 -47.71
C VAL A 14 -24.88 -65.80 -46.68
N SER A 15 -24.08 -64.81 -46.30
CA SER A 15 -23.29 -64.92 -45.07
C SER A 15 -23.91 -64.01 -44.03
N GLY A 16 -24.51 -64.58 -43.01
CA GLY A 16 -25.18 -63.91 -41.91
C GLY A 16 -24.24 -63.00 -41.13
N PRO A 17 -24.80 -61.99 -40.46
CA PRO A 17 -24.02 -61.08 -39.71
C PRO A 17 -23.39 -61.76 -38.49
N ALA A 18 -22.07 -61.71 -38.43
CA ALA A 18 -21.29 -62.20 -37.28
C ALA A 18 -21.75 -61.43 -36.01
N ALA A 19 -22.16 -62.17 -35.01
CA ALA A 19 -22.57 -61.61 -33.72
C ALA A 19 -21.43 -60.79 -33.12
N PRO A 20 -21.71 -59.54 -32.61
CA PRO A 20 -20.69 -58.71 -32.01
C PRO A 20 -20.15 -59.38 -30.75
N ASP A 21 -18.84 -59.55 -30.68
CA ASP A 21 -18.10 -60.16 -29.57
C ASP A 21 -18.34 -59.33 -28.28
N ARG A 22 -19.27 -59.80 -27.47
CA ARG A 22 -19.67 -59.15 -26.19
C ARG A 22 -18.51 -59.08 -25.19
N ARG A 23 -17.47 -59.88 -25.35
CA ARG A 23 -16.30 -59.88 -24.47
C ARG A 23 -15.36 -58.69 -24.73
N ARG A 24 -15.25 -58.23 -25.97
CA ARG A 24 -14.39 -57.10 -26.32
C ARG A 24 -14.98 -55.77 -25.88
N ARG A 25 -16.31 -55.60 -25.95
CA ARG A 25 -17.00 -54.38 -25.44
C ARG A 25 -16.93 -54.27 -23.92
N ARG A 26 -17.04 -55.38 -23.17
CA ARG A 26 -16.91 -55.37 -21.72
C ARG A 26 -15.54 -54.96 -21.23
N ARG A 27 -14.46 -55.32 -21.94
CA ARG A 27 -13.08 -54.91 -21.57
C ARG A 27 -12.82 -53.43 -21.84
N LEU A 28 -13.41 -52.86 -22.90
CA LEU A 28 -13.34 -51.43 -23.19
C LEU A 28 -14.08 -50.58 -22.13
N HIS A 29 -15.24 -51.01 -21.68
CA HIS A 29 -15.98 -50.28 -20.64
C HIS A 29 -15.32 -50.38 -19.24
N VAL A 30 -14.69 -51.48 -18.91
CA VAL A 30 -13.92 -51.63 -17.66
C VAL A 30 -12.69 -50.72 -17.66
N GLY A 31 -11.98 -50.60 -18.78
CA GLY A 31 -10.84 -49.69 -18.92
C GLY A 31 -11.26 -48.20 -18.79
N THR A 32 -12.35 -47.83 -19.45
CA THR A 32 -12.85 -46.44 -19.36
C THR A 32 -13.36 -46.07 -17.95
N ILE A 33 -14.01 -46.99 -17.26
CA ILE A 33 -14.44 -46.81 -15.88
C ILE A 33 -13.24 -46.67 -14.93
N ALA A 34 -12.21 -47.47 -15.10
CA ALA A 34 -10.98 -47.39 -14.31
C ALA A 34 -10.26 -46.05 -14.50
N VAL A 35 -10.16 -45.53 -15.72
CA VAL A 35 -9.55 -44.23 -16.02
C VAL A 35 -10.37 -43.10 -15.41
N LEU A 36 -11.70 -43.13 -15.50
CA LEU A 36 -12.59 -42.15 -14.90
C LEU A 36 -12.51 -42.15 -13.37
N LEU A 37 -12.38 -43.31 -12.73
CA LEU A 37 -12.18 -43.42 -11.29
C LEU A 37 -10.85 -42.85 -10.84
N ILE A 38 -9.77 -43.12 -11.56
CA ILE A 38 -8.44 -42.56 -11.25
C ILE A 38 -8.44 -41.05 -11.45
N ALA A 39 -9.03 -40.56 -12.54
CA ALA A 39 -9.16 -39.10 -12.79
C ALA A 39 -10.05 -38.42 -11.74
N GLY A 40 -11.15 -39.05 -11.35
CA GLY A 40 -12.05 -38.53 -10.29
C GLY A 40 -11.39 -38.51 -8.91
N LEU A 41 -10.59 -39.52 -8.57
CA LEU A 41 -9.77 -39.56 -7.35
C LEU A 41 -8.69 -38.46 -7.35
N GLY A 42 -8.01 -38.30 -8.50
CA GLY A 42 -6.99 -37.26 -8.66
C GLY A 42 -7.56 -35.83 -8.52
N LEU A 43 -8.71 -35.55 -9.15
CA LEU A 43 -9.41 -34.27 -9.03
C LEU A 43 -9.98 -34.05 -7.63
N GLY A 44 -10.51 -35.10 -6.99
CA GLY A 44 -11.06 -35.03 -5.63
C GLY A 44 -9.98 -34.72 -4.58
N THR A 45 -8.79 -35.30 -4.71
CA THR A 45 -7.66 -35.02 -3.81
C THR A 45 -7.09 -33.60 -4.03
N ALA A 46 -6.98 -33.14 -5.30
CA ALA A 46 -6.53 -31.80 -5.62
C ALA A 46 -7.49 -30.72 -5.06
N TRP A 47 -8.81 -30.96 -5.15
CA TRP A 47 -9.79 -30.02 -4.61
C TRP A 47 -9.77 -29.98 -3.08
N ARG A 48 -9.56 -31.11 -2.44
CA ARG A 48 -9.49 -31.18 -0.97
C ARG A 48 -8.26 -30.49 -0.41
N THR A 49 -7.11 -30.57 -1.08
CA THR A 49 -5.89 -29.88 -0.65
C THR A 49 -6.02 -28.35 -0.83
N THR A 50 -6.63 -27.90 -1.93
CA THR A 50 -6.83 -26.45 -2.17
C THR A 50 -7.86 -25.84 -1.21
N ALA A 51 -8.94 -26.56 -0.90
CA ALA A 51 -9.98 -26.09 0.02
C ALA A 51 -9.51 -26.04 1.49
N LEU A 52 -8.55 -26.89 1.88
CA LEU A 52 -7.98 -26.91 3.22
C LEU A 52 -6.87 -25.85 3.43
N GLN A 53 -6.20 -25.40 2.37
CA GLN A 53 -5.14 -24.39 2.48
C GLN A 53 -5.66 -22.94 2.50
N GLN A 54 -6.80 -22.65 1.86
CA GLN A 54 -7.36 -21.30 1.83
C GLN A 54 -7.78 -20.74 3.19
N PRO A 55 -8.45 -21.49 4.06
CA PRO A 55 -8.85 -20.94 5.37
C PRO A 55 -7.66 -20.76 6.33
N VAL A 56 -6.61 -21.58 6.22
CA VAL A 56 -5.41 -21.44 7.05
C VAL A 56 -4.64 -20.16 6.73
N THR A 57 -4.44 -19.88 5.43
CA THR A 57 -3.74 -18.65 5.00
C THR A 57 -4.54 -17.39 5.31
N ALA A 58 -5.87 -17.42 5.25
CA ALA A 58 -6.71 -16.29 5.62
C ALA A 58 -6.68 -16.04 7.14
N ALA A 59 -6.69 -17.10 7.94
CA ALA A 59 -6.58 -17.02 9.40
C ALA A 59 -5.20 -16.50 9.83
N GLU A 60 -4.12 -16.99 9.22
CA GLU A 60 -2.76 -16.52 9.49
C GLU A 60 -2.56 -15.06 9.11
N ARG A 61 -3.09 -14.62 7.96
CA ARG A 61 -3.08 -13.21 7.56
C ARG A 61 -3.84 -12.34 8.58
N GLY A 62 -5.01 -12.79 9.02
CA GLY A 62 -5.79 -12.09 10.02
C GLY A 62 -5.07 -12.00 11.39
N ASP A 63 -4.30 -13.02 11.77
CA ASP A 63 -3.51 -13.00 12.99
C ASP A 63 -2.30 -12.05 12.86
N LEU A 64 -1.61 -12.08 11.72
CA LEU A 64 -0.52 -11.15 11.43
C LEU A 64 -0.99 -9.69 11.44
N VAL A 65 -2.12 -9.39 10.81
CA VAL A 65 -2.70 -8.03 10.82
C VAL A 65 -2.98 -7.59 12.26
N ARG A 66 -3.65 -8.44 13.06
CA ARG A 66 -3.91 -8.13 14.48
C ARG A 66 -2.64 -7.90 15.29
N ARG A 67 -1.59 -8.70 15.07
CA ARG A 67 -0.28 -8.51 15.74
C ARG A 67 0.38 -7.21 15.35
N VAL A 68 0.33 -6.84 14.06
CA VAL A 68 0.85 -5.55 13.58
C VAL A 68 0.06 -4.39 14.18
N GLU A 69 -1.26 -4.46 14.18
CA GLU A 69 -2.11 -3.43 14.80
C GLU A 69 -1.86 -3.31 16.31
N ALA A 70 -1.75 -4.43 17.01
CA ALA A 70 -1.41 -4.44 18.44
C ALA A 70 -0.01 -3.87 18.71
N ALA A 71 0.98 -4.20 17.89
CA ALA A 71 2.32 -3.63 18.00
C ALA A 71 2.34 -2.13 17.73
N GLN A 72 1.60 -1.66 16.73
CA GLN A 72 1.45 -0.23 16.42
C GLN A 72 0.71 0.52 17.55
N ALA A 73 -0.33 -0.07 18.12
CA ALA A 73 -1.04 0.51 19.25
C ALA A 73 -0.13 0.60 20.49
N HIS A 74 0.66 -0.43 20.76
CA HIS A 74 1.62 -0.42 21.85
C HIS A 74 2.72 0.62 21.63
N GLN A 75 3.25 0.73 20.43
CA GLN A 75 4.22 1.77 20.08
C GLN A 75 3.64 3.18 20.24
N ALA A 76 2.39 3.39 19.82
CA ALA A 76 1.70 4.68 19.99
C ALA A 76 1.48 5.02 21.48
N ASP A 77 1.22 4.01 22.31
CA ASP A 77 1.08 4.19 23.76
C ASP A 77 2.39 4.55 24.44
N GLN A 78 3.45 3.82 24.13
CA GLN A 78 4.80 4.14 24.62
C GLN A 78 5.21 5.57 24.22
N GLN A 79 4.89 5.99 22.99
CA GLN A 79 5.20 7.34 22.54
C GLN A 79 4.43 8.41 23.32
N ARG A 80 3.15 8.15 23.64
CA ARG A 80 2.37 9.06 24.51
C ARG A 80 3.00 9.19 25.90
N GLN A 81 3.42 8.07 26.50
CA GLN A 81 4.10 8.06 27.80
C GLN A 81 5.42 8.84 27.77
N ILE A 82 6.22 8.69 26.71
CA ILE A 82 7.46 9.47 26.52
C ILE A 82 7.14 10.96 26.45
N SER A 83 6.16 11.37 25.62
CA SER A 83 5.78 12.78 25.49
C SER A 83 5.23 13.37 26.81
N GLU A 84 4.51 12.58 27.58
CA GLU A 84 4.01 13.00 28.89
C GLU A 84 5.15 13.20 29.89
N LEU A 85 6.08 12.25 29.98
CA LEU A 85 7.27 12.34 30.83
C LEU A 85 8.18 13.50 30.42
N GLU A 86 8.39 13.73 29.15
CA GLU A 86 9.15 14.88 28.63
C GLU A 86 8.48 16.20 29.01
N GLY A 87 7.14 16.27 28.92
CA GLY A 87 6.38 17.43 29.39
C GLY A 87 6.49 17.66 30.89
N GLU A 88 6.55 16.61 31.69
CA GLU A 88 6.75 16.70 33.14
C GLU A 88 8.17 17.20 33.48
N VAL A 89 9.17 16.61 32.85
CA VAL A 89 10.58 17.05 32.98
C VAL A 89 10.73 18.53 32.59
N HIS A 90 10.10 18.95 31.49
CA HIS A 90 10.10 20.35 31.07
C HIS A 90 9.47 21.26 32.13
N ARG A 91 8.30 20.91 32.68
CA ARG A 91 7.65 21.65 33.75
C ARG A 91 8.50 21.77 35.02
N MET A 92 9.16 20.67 35.39
CA MET A 92 10.07 20.68 36.56
C MET A 92 11.27 21.59 36.34
N ARG A 93 11.86 21.60 35.15
CA ARG A 93 13.00 22.45 34.78
C ARG A 93 12.61 23.96 34.76
N VAL A 94 11.45 24.30 34.22
CA VAL A 94 10.92 25.67 34.25
C VAL A 94 10.72 26.15 35.69
N ARG A 95 10.24 25.30 36.59
CA ARG A 95 10.11 25.61 38.03
C ARG A 95 11.45 25.80 38.73
N ALA A 96 12.50 25.12 38.28
CA ALA A 96 13.84 25.23 38.87
C ALA A 96 14.62 26.49 38.47
N GLY A 97 14.05 27.39 37.67
CA GLY A 97 14.54 28.77 37.46
C GLY A 97 15.81 28.91 36.61
N THR A 98 16.26 27.88 35.89
CA THR A 98 17.55 27.89 35.17
C THR A 98 17.45 28.22 33.67
N TRP A 99 16.37 28.86 33.17
CA TRP A 99 15.99 28.63 31.77
C TRP A 99 15.52 29.83 30.92
N SER A 100 16.00 31.03 31.06
CA SER A 100 15.50 32.08 30.15
C SER A 100 16.20 32.17 28.79
N ALA A 101 17.52 31.95 28.73
CA ALA A 101 18.25 32.07 27.45
C ALA A 101 18.46 30.74 26.71
N ALA A 102 18.63 29.64 27.46
CA ALA A 102 18.80 28.31 26.86
C ALA A 102 17.47 27.73 26.28
N ALA A 103 16.34 28.11 26.84
CA ALA A 103 15.01 27.68 26.36
C ALA A 103 14.69 28.18 24.95
N ASP A 104 15.08 29.38 24.59
CA ASP A 104 14.84 29.98 23.28
C ASP A 104 15.68 29.30 22.18
N HIS A 105 16.91 28.90 22.47
CA HIS A 105 17.74 28.13 21.54
C HIS A 105 17.23 26.70 21.37
N GLN A 106 16.72 26.12 22.43
CA GLN A 106 16.22 24.75 22.42
C GLN A 106 14.87 24.62 21.71
N SER A 107 13.97 25.60 21.87
CA SER A 107 12.72 25.59 21.12
C SER A 107 12.96 25.65 19.60
N LYS A 108 13.88 26.51 19.16
CA LYS A 108 14.27 26.58 17.74
C LYS A 108 14.91 25.28 17.22
N GLN A 109 15.71 24.61 18.05
CA GLN A 109 16.28 23.31 17.70
C GLN A 109 15.22 22.19 17.69
N ALA A 110 14.27 22.23 18.62
CA ALA A 110 13.16 21.30 18.66
C ALA A 110 12.23 21.45 17.44
N ASP A 111 11.96 22.67 17.00
CA ASP A 111 11.18 22.94 15.80
C ASP A 111 11.91 22.46 14.53
N ALA A 112 13.21 22.74 14.42
CA ALA A 112 14.05 22.26 13.33
C ALA A 112 14.16 20.72 13.31
N ALA A 113 14.16 20.09 14.49
CA ALA A 113 14.15 18.63 14.63
C ALA A 113 12.74 18.01 14.47
N ALA A 114 11.70 18.83 14.29
CA ALA A 114 10.30 18.41 14.27
C ALA A 114 9.80 17.78 15.60
N ALA A 115 10.43 18.13 16.71
CA ALA A 115 10.11 17.60 18.04
C ALA A 115 8.99 18.37 18.75
N SER A 116 8.43 19.40 18.13
CA SER A 116 7.32 20.21 18.67
C SER A 116 6.16 20.29 17.68
N LYS A 117 4.99 20.46 18.23
CA LYS A 117 3.78 20.80 17.47
C LYS A 117 3.89 22.22 16.92
N VAL A 118 3.60 22.39 15.63
CA VAL A 118 3.67 23.71 14.98
C VAL A 118 2.34 24.06 14.33
N SER A 119 2.03 25.36 14.28
CA SER A 119 0.82 25.88 13.65
C SER A 119 1.15 27.11 12.83
N GLY A 120 0.50 27.26 11.68
CA GLY A 120 0.68 28.40 10.80
C GLY A 120 -0.17 28.28 9.54
N PRO A 121 -0.11 29.30 8.68
CA PRO A 121 -0.73 29.23 7.37
C PRO A 121 -0.03 28.17 6.50
N GLY A 122 -0.74 27.66 5.50
CA GLY A 122 -0.11 26.64 4.67
C GLY A 122 -0.99 26.05 3.58
N LEU A 123 -0.57 24.90 3.10
CA LEU A 123 -1.17 24.17 2.01
C LEU A 123 -1.51 22.75 2.45
N LYS A 124 -2.72 22.30 2.13
CA LYS A 124 -3.13 20.92 2.24
C LYS A 124 -3.25 20.32 0.84
N ILE A 125 -2.52 19.25 0.57
CA ILE A 125 -2.61 18.50 -0.67
C ILE A 125 -3.19 17.13 -0.34
N THR A 126 -4.28 16.78 -1.00
CA THR A 126 -4.87 15.45 -0.90
C THR A 126 -4.64 14.74 -2.22
N VAL A 127 -3.95 13.60 -2.19
CA VAL A 127 -3.66 12.78 -3.36
C VAL A 127 -4.32 11.42 -3.18
N ASP A 128 -5.12 11.02 -4.16
CA ASP A 128 -5.84 9.76 -4.16
C ASP A 128 -5.43 8.95 -5.39
N ASP A 129 -5.11 7.69 -5.17
CA ASP A 129 -4.73 6.78 -6.25
C ASP A 129 -5.84 6.69 -7.31
N SER A 130 -5.46 6.33 -8.53
CA SER A 130 -6.45 6.05 -9.56
C SER A 130 -7.37 4.90 -9.12
N ARG A 131 -8.65 5.00 -9.45
CA ARG A 131 -9.61 3.90 -9.27
C ARG A 131 -9.37 2.74 -10.25
N SER A 132 -8.48 2.94 -11.21
CA SER A 132 -8.01 1.89 -12.09
C SER A 132 -7.12 0.93 -11.31
N SER A 133 -7.26 -0.37 -11.52
CA SER A 133 -6.44 -1.40 -10.88
C SER A 133 -5.02 -1.52 -11.46
N SER A 134 -4.61 -0.57 -12.31
CA SER A 134 -3.24 -0.54 -12.85
C SER A 134 -2.23 -0.09 -11.81
N GLU A 135 -1.05 -0.70 -11.80
CA GLU A 135 0.05 -0.31 -10.92
C GLU A 135 0.52 1.13 -11.17
N GLU A 136 0.48 1.58 -12.41
CA GLU A 136 0.88 2.92 -12.83
C GLU A 136 -0.06 4.02 -12.28
N GLY A 137 -1.28 3.66 -11.93
CA GLY A 137 -2.25 4.56 -11.29
C GLY A 137 -2.08 4.71 -9.77
N ARG A 138 -1.01 4.15 -9.19
CA ARG A 138 -0.66 4.25 -7.77
C ARG A 138 0.56 5.14 -7.59
N LEU A 139 0.53 5.97 -6.57
CA LEU A 139 1.74 6.68 -6.17
C LEU A 139 2.76 5.70 -5.58
N THR A 140 4.02 5.88 -5.99
CA THR A 140 5.15 5.16 -5.41
C THR A 140 5.80 5.98 -4.28
N ASP A 141 6.66 5.34 -3.50
CA ASP A 141 7.47 6.03 -2.49
C ASP A 141 8.44 7.04 -3.13
N THR A 142 8.86 6.80 -4.36
CA THR A 142 9.70 7.73 -5.13
C THR A 142 8.93 8.99 -5.52
N ASP A 143 7.71 8.83 -6.03
CA ASP A 143 6.85 9.97 -6.37
C ASP A 143 6.54 10.81 -5.14
N LEU A 144 6.20 10.14 -4.02
CA LEU A 144 5.91 10.83 -2.77
C LEU A 144 7.14 11.58 -2.24
N ARG A 145 8.35 11.01 -2.36
CA ARG A 145 9.60 11.72 -2.02
C ARG A 145 9.86 12.91 -2.92
N GLN A 146 9.59 12.81 -4.22
CA GLN A 146 9.72 13.95 -5.15
C GLN A 146 8.76 15.07 -4.78
N VAL A 147 7.51 14.74 -4.47
CA VAL A 147 6.50 15.70 -3.99
C VAL A 147 6.98 16.40 -2.72
N ILE A 148 7.45 15.64 -1.73
CA ILE A 148 7.94 16.21 -0.46
C ILE A 148 9.18 17.08 -0.67
N ASN A 149 10.14 16.65 -1.48
CA ASN A 149 11.32 17.44 -1.80
C ASN A 149 10.95 18.74 -2.55
N GLY A 150 9.99 18.64 -3.48
CA GLY A 150 9.46 19.81 -4.18
C GLY A 150 8.81 20.81 -3.21
N LEU A 151 8.07 20.34 -2.22
CA LEU A 151 7.47 21.20 -1.18
C LEU A 151 8.52 21.87 -0.31
N TRP A 152 9.56 21.14 0.13
CA TRP A 152 10.71 21.74 0.84
C TRP A 152 11.42 22.78 0.00
N GLY A 153 11.69 22.49 -1.29
CA GLY A 153 12.28 23.43 -2.23
C GLY A 153 11.42 24.68 -2.50
N SER A 154 10.11 24.57 -2.31
CA SER A 154 9.16 25.68 -2.49
C SER A 154 9.07 26.61 -1.28
N GLY A 155 9.76 26.29 -0.18
CA GLY A 155 9.79 27.10 1.04
C GLY A 155 8.85 26.58 2.12
N ALA A 156 8.54 25.29 2.14
CA ALA A 156 7.85 24.67 3.27
C ALA A 156 8.71 24.78 4.54
N GLU A 157 8.09 25.11 5.66
CA GLU A 157 8.70 25.20 6.99
C GLU A 157 8.48 23.90 7.78
N ALA A 158 7.34 23.25 7.54
CA ALA A 158 6.99 22.00 8.18
C ALA A 158 6.05 21.19 7.28
N ILE A 159 6.25 19.87 7.24
CA ILE A 159 5.42 18.95 6.45
C ILE A 159 4.99 17.77 7.32
N ALA A 160 3.75 17.31 7.13
CA ALA A 160 3.24 16.06 7.66
C ALA A 160 2.47 15.30 6.58
N ILE A 161 2.57 13.98 6.58
CA ILE A 161 1.81 13.08 5.69
C ILE A 161 0.94 12.19 6.57
N ASN A 162 -0.38 12.18 6.33
CA ASN A 162 -1.34 11.41 7.14
C ASN A 162 -1.08 11.58 8.64
N ASP A 163 -0.94 12.85 9.08
CA ASP A 163 -0.63 13.28 10.44
C ASP A 163 0.71 12.78 11.02
N ARG A 164 1.62 12.35 10.15
CA ARG A 164 3.00 12.00 10.52
C ARG A 164 3.93 13.13 10.14
N ARG A 165 4.43 13.84 11.15
CA ARG A 165 5.38 14.94 10.96
C ARG A 165 6.68 14.42 10.37
N LEU A 166 7.15 15.09 9.32
CA LEU A 166 8.45 14.79 8.71
C LEU A 166 9.57 15.57 9.40
N SER A 167 10.67 14.88 9.60
CA SER A 167 11.96 15.43 10.03
C SER A 167 13.03 15.09 9.01
N SER A 168 14.22 15.61 9.18
CA SER A 168 15.38 15.29 8.33
C SER A 168 15.77 13.79 8.36
N LYS A 169 15.29 13.04 9.36
CA LYS A 169 15.54 11.60 9.52
C LYS A 169 14.37 10.72 9.08
N THR A 170 13.29 11.32 8.59
CA THR A 170 12.08 10.57 8.20
C THR A 170 12.38 9.72 6.95
N ALA A 171 12.22 8.43 7.07
CA ALA A 171 12.31 7.50 5.95
C ALA A 171 10.92 7.31 5.30
N ILE A 172 10.84 7.51 3.99
CA ILE A 172 9.67 7.17 3.16
C ILE A 172 10.12 6.01 2.26
N ARG A 173 9.46 4.86 2.38
CA ARG A 173 9.85 3.63 1.67
C ARG A 173 8.63 2.79 1.33
N THR A 174 8.74 2.01 0.28
CA THR A 174 7.78 0.95 -0.03
C THR A 174 8.03 -0.28 0.87
N ALA A 175 6.97 -0.84 1.43
CA ALA A 175 6.96 -2.08 2.18
C ALA A 175 5.80 -2.97 1.69
N GLY A 176 6.11 -3.94 0.85
CA GLY A 176 5.09 -4.71 0.15
C GLY A 176 4.27 -3.85 -0.81
N SER A 177 2.97 -3.80 -0.64
CA SER A 177 2.05 -2.96 -1.43
C SER A 177 1.74 -1.61 -0.79
N ALA A 178 2.32 -1.28 0.35
CA ALA A 178 2.07 -0.05 1.10
C ALA A 178 3.31 0.84 1.12
N ILE A 179 3.10 2.16 1.21
CA ILE A 179 4.15 3.12 1.52
C ILE A 179 4.24 3.25 3.04
N THR A 180 5.45 3.32 3.56
CA THR A 180 5.72 3.55 4.98
C THR A 180 6.40 4.88 5.20
N VAL A 181 5.96 5.60 6.22
CA VAL A 181 6.58 6.83 6.72
C VAL A 181 6.99 6.59 8.16
N ASN A 182 8.28 6.64 8.45
CA ASN A 182 8.82 6.26 9.76
C ASN A 182 8.31 4.89 10.24
N TYR A 183 8.43 3.87 9.40
CA TYR A 183 8.01 2.48 9.68
C TYR A 183 6.50 2.27 9.87
N ALA A 184 5.69 3.31 9.74
CA ALA A 184 4.25 3.18 9.82
C ALA A 184 3.64 3.24 8.41
N SER A 185 2.83 2.25 8.09
CA SER A 185 2.15 2.16 6.80
C SER A 185 1.14 3.28 6.62
N ILE A 186 1.13 3.85 5.44
CA ILE A 186 0.12 4.81 4.98
C ILE A 186 -0.52 4.29 3.70
N SER A 187 -1.73 4.69 3.45
CA SER A 187 -2.50 4.35 2.24
C SER A 187 -3.20 5.59 1.70
N ALA A 188 -3.58 5.52 0.43
CA ALA A 188 -4.42 6.56 -0.18
C ALA A 188 -5.79 6.68 0.56
N PRO A 189 -6.35 7.89 0.65
CA PRO A 189 -5.77 9.14 0.18
C PRO A 189 -4.60 9.61 1.04
N TYR A 190 -3.53 10.09 0.37
CA TYR A 190 -2.39 10.70 1.04
C TYR A 190 -2.70 12.16 1.32
N VAL A 191 -2.80 12.52 2.59
CA VAL A 191 -3.06 13.89 3.02
C VAL A 191 -1.75 14.53 3.46
N ILE A 192 -1.23 15.42 2.64
CA ILE A 192 0.01 16.15 2.89
C ILE A 192 -0.35 17.52 3.39
N LYS A 193 0.02 17.83 4.63
CA LYS A 193 -0.17 19.14 5.26
C LYS A 193 1.18 19.85 5.31
N VAL A 194 1.21 21.09 4.87
CA VAL A 194 2.44 21.88 4.72
C VAL A 194 2.24 23.23 5.38
N ILE A 195 3.08 23.61 6.32
CA ILE A 195 3.15 24.98 6.84
C ILE A 195 4.20 25.74 6.04
N GLY A 196 3.91 26.98 5.70
CA GLY A 196 4.78 27.86 4.92
C GLY A 196 4.01 29.01 4.30
N PRO A 197 4.64 29.79 3.42
CA PRO A 197 4.04 30.99 2.81
C PRO A 197 2.88 30.61 1.87
N ALA A 198 1.68 30.49 2.44
CA ALA A 198 0.47 29.95 1.81
C ALA A 198 0.14 30.58 0.45
N GLN A 199 0.44 31.85 0.27
CA GLN A 199 0.15 32.60 -0.98
C GLN A 199 1.05 32.20 -2.14
N THR A 200 2.30 31.84 -1.89
CA THR A 200 3.29 31.57 -2.94
C THR A 200 3.63 30.09 -3.08
N LEU A 201 3.38 29.32 -2.03
CA LEU A 201 3.73 27.90 -1.96
C LEU A 201 3.13 27.07 -3.10
N PRO A 202 1.82 27.17 -3.45
CA PRO A 202 1.24 26.39 -4.53
C PRO A 202 1.89 26.68 -5.89
N GLY A 203 2.10 27.96 -6.19
CA GLY A 203 2.71 28.37 -7.47
C GLY A 203 4.18 27.94 -7.60
N ARG A 204 4.95 28.02 -6.51
CA ARG A 204 6.34 27.53 -6.49
C ARG A 204 6.39 26.00 -6.61
N PHE A 205 5.54 25.31 -5.88
CA PHE A 205 5.47 23.85 -5.93
C PHE A 205 5.13 23.31 -7.32
N ALA A 206 4.17 23.94 -8.01
CA ALA A 206 3.80 23.54 -9.38
C ALA A 206 4.97 23.56 -10.37
N GLN A 207 6.03 24.37 -10.09
CA GLN A 207 7.23 24.48 -10.94
C GLN A 207 8.34 23.50 -10.56
N THR A 208 8.16 22.70 -9.49
CA THR A 208 9.14 21.70 -9.06
C THR A 208 8.90 20.35 -9.74
N ASP A 209 9.90 19.48 -9.67
CA ASP A 209 9.77 18.09 -10.15
C ASP A 209 8.62 17.36 -9.44
N GLY A 210 8.39 17.64 -8.15
CA GLY A 210 7.28 17.07 -7.40
C GLY A 210 5.91 17.53 -7.91
N GLY A 211 5.77 18.81 -8.25
CA GLY A 211 4.56 19.37 -8.85
C GLY A 211 4.29 18.79 -10.25
N THR A 212 5.32 18.74 -11.08
CA THR A 212 5.22 18.15 -12.44
C THR A 212 4.94 16.65 -12.39
N THR A 213 5.49 15.92 -11.41
CA THR A 213 5.19 14.50 -11.20
C THR A 213 3.71 14.28 -10.86
N LEU A 214 3.13 15.05 -9.95
CA LEU A 214 1.70 14.96 -9.63
C LEU A 214 0.82 15.29 -10.84
N GLN A 215 1.18 16.32 -11.60
CA GLN A 215 0.46 16.67 -12.81
C GLN A 215 0.53 15.55 -13.85
N TYR A 216 1.71 14.98 -14.06
CA TYR A 216 1.92 13.86 -14.98
C TYR A 216 1.07 12.63 -14.60
N HIS A 217 1.03 12.27 -13.31
CA HIS A 217 0.20 11.17 -12.83
C HIS A 217 -1.29 11.46 -12.97
N SER A 218 -1.70 12.70 -12.77
CA SER A 218 -3.09 13.13 -12.98
C SER A 218 -3.52 13.00 -14.44
N ASP A 219 -2.71 13.49 -15.36
CA ASP A 219 -3.04 13.56 -16.79
C ASP A 219 -2.99 12.18 -17.46
N ASN A 220 -2.03 11.33 -17.08
CA ASN A 220 -1.79 10.06 -17.75
C ASN A 220 -2.44 8.86 -17.05
N PHE A 221 -2.53 8.88 -15.71
CA PHE A 221 -2.97 7.73 -14.93
C PHE A 221 -4.22 7.99 -14.09
N ARG A 222 -4.84 9.19 -14.22
CA ARG A 222 -6.07 9.59 -13.51
C ARG A 222 -5.92 9.55 -11.98
N VAL A 223 -4.72 9.77 -11.49
CA VAL A 223 -4.49 10.07 -10.08
C VAL A 223 -5.14 11.41 -9.79
N ARG A 224 -5.92 11.47 -8.71
CA ARG A 224 -6.63 12.70 -8.34
C ARG A 224 -5.84 13.41 -7.25
N TYR A 225 -5.57 14.68 -7.45
CA TYR A 225 -5.04 15.50 -6.38
C TYR A 225 -5.78 16.83 -6.28
N GLN A 226 -5.87 17.33 -5.07
CA GLN A 226 -6.48 18.62 -4.75
C GLN A 226 -5.57 19.39 -3.83
N MET A 227 -5.38 20.68 -4.12
CA MET A 227 -4.63 21.59 -3.29
C MET A 227 -5.57 22.63 -2.68
N GLU A 228 -5.46 22.83 -1.37
CA GLU A 228 -6.28 23.76 -0.61
C GLU A 228 -5.37 24.61 0.27
N THR A 229 -5.42 25.93 0.09
CA THR A 229 -4.69 26.89 0.92
C THR A 229 -5.49 27.17 2.18
N LEU A 230 -4.85 27.09 3.34
CA LEU A 230 -5.48 27.28 4.64
C LEU A 230 -4.72 28.34 5.44
N ASP A 231 -5.47 29.22 6.10
CA ASP A 231 -4.89 30.28 6.94
C ASP A 231 -4.32 29.74 8.26
N ALA A 232 -4.79 28.58 8.70
CA ALA A 232 -4.31 27.92 9.91
C ALA A 232 -4.29 26.40 9.74
N LEU A 233 -3.10 25.84 9.80
CA LEU A 233 -2.85 24.40 9.86
C LEU A 233 -2.10 24.10 11.15
N THR A 234 -2.36 22.93 11.72
CA THR A 234 -1.59 22.42 12.85
C THR A 234 -1.00 21.07 12.48
N LEU A 235 0.31 20.93 12.65
CA LEU A 235 1.04 19.70 12.45
C LEU A 235 1.50 19.15 13.80
N PRO A 236 1.40 17.82 14.01
CA PRO A 236 1.86 17.19 15.24
C PRO A 236 3.38 17.23 15.36
N GLU A 237 3.89 16.86 16.51
CA GLU A 237 5.29 16.53 16.72
C GLU A 237 5.67 15.23 16.00
N SER A 238 6.94 15.06 15.69
CA SER A 238 7.46 13.81 15.09
C SER A 238 7.65 12.75 16.17
N HIS A 239 7.09 11.58 15.98
CA HIS A 239 7.15 10.46 16.91
C HIS A 239 8.53 9.80 17.05
N ASN A 240 9.53 10.20 16.26
CA ASN A 240 10.85 9.56 16.20
C ASN A 240 12.02 10.48 16.53
N VAL A 241 11.77 11.62 17.14
CA VAL A 241 12.85 12.51 17.57
C VAL A 241 13.04 12.40 19.06
N SER A 242 13.96 11.54 19.48
CA SER A 242 14.53 11.63 20.82
C SER A 242 15.66 12.65 20.80
N VAL A 243 15.46 13.78 21.45
CA VAL A 243 16.54 14.75 21.70
C VAL A 243 17.33 14.21 22.88
N SER A 244 18.41 13.48 22.62
CA SER A 244 19.36 13.09 23.65
C SER A 244 20.19 14.29 24.00
N TYR A 245 20.08 14.78 25.24
CA TYR A 245 20.92 15.86 25.74
C TYR A 245 22.34 15.34 25.94
N SER A 246 23.32 15.92 25.26
CA SER A 246 24.70 15.83 25.71
C SER A 246 24.87 16.82 26.85
N GLU A 247 25.21 16.36 28.05
CA GLU A 247 25.69 17.25 29.12
C GLU A 247 26.92 18.00 28.60
N PRO A 248 26.97 19.34 28.74
CA PRO A 248 28.20 20.06 28.48
C PRO A 248 29.24 19.62 29.52
N ARG A 249 30.40 19.19 29.06
CA ARG A 249 31.59 18.95 29.87
C ARG A 249 32.14 20.27 30.40
#